data_6e1c11fd5cccaef1c3b24b828617d645
#
_entry.id   6e1c11fd5cccaef1c3b24b828617d645
#
_cell.length_a   1.000
_cell.length_b   1.000
_cell.length_c   1.000
_cell.angle_alpha   90.00
_cell.angle_beta   90.00
_cell.angle_gamma   90.00
#
_symmetry.space_group_name_H-M   'P 1'
#
loop_
_entity.id
_entity.type
_entity.pdbx_description
1 polymer ?
#
loop_
_entity_poly.entity_id
_entity_poly.type
_entity_poly.pdbx_seq_one_letter_code
_entity_poly.pdbx_strand_id
1 'polypeptide(L)'
;MSKHKNSSKPFKWKHFEGEIILWLVRWYCRYALSYNDMQEMAAERGLTIVRSTICRWVHEYAPMLDKCLKPYLKGTGGSWRLDETYVKVRGVWHYLYRAIDKSGQTLDWMLSKRRNKCAAKKFFKKVLGNRNVKTPYVIKVDKNPSFVPAHAELQKSGHLKKTTKLRRVKYLNNRMENDHKSTKSKSRYRQSYQSFETASAPIDGMETMRMVQKGQLRYINKNICAQNKLINRIFCLAA
;
A
#
# COMPACT_ATOMS: atom_id res chain seq x y z
N MET A 1 -0.93 18.52 -26.22
CA MET A 1 -1.32 19.26 -25.00
C MET A 1 -2.51 18.55 -24.36
N SER A 2 -2.28 17.75 -23.35
CA SER A 2 -3.32 16.97 -22.64
C SER A 2 -3.95 17.84 -21.56
N LYS A 3 -5.26 18.11 -21.69
CA LYS A 3 -6.08 18.83 -20.72
C LYS A 3 -6.06 18.09 -19.39
N HIS A 4 -5.29 18.56 -18.41
CA HIS A 4 -5.47 18.19 -17.02
C HIS A 4 -6.88 18.64 -16.60
N LYS A 5 -7.79 17.67 -16.46
CA LYS A 5 -9.10 17.88 -15.82
C LYS A 5 -8.87 18.52 -14.46
N ASN A 6 -9.54 19.63 -14.20
CA ASN A 6 -9.63 20.32 -12.92
C ASN A 6 -9.71 19.32 -11.75
N SER A 7 -8.58 19.08 -11.08
CA SER A 7 -8.61 18.47 -9.77
C SER A 7 -9.14 19.53 -8.82
N SER A 8 -10.38 19.40 -8.38
CA SER A 8 -10.88 20.14 -7.22
C SER A 8 -9.80 20.08 -6.14
N LYS A 9 -9.37 21.23 -5.61
CA LYS A 9 -8.35 21.28 -4.55
C LYS A 9 -8.79 20.33 -3.44
N PRO A 10 -8.05 19.27 -3.11
CA PRO A 10 -8.54 18.17 -2.27
C PRO A 10 -8.89 18.59 -0.85
N PHE A 11 -8.43 19.76 -0.43
CA PHE A 11 -8.68 20.32 0.90
C PHE A 11 -9.64 21.52 0.89
N LYS A 12 -10.29 21.80 -0.24
CA LYS A 12 -11.29 22.86 -0.31
C LYS A 12 -12.42 22.58 0.70
N TRP A 13 -12.82 23.60 1.44
CA TRP A 13 -13.88 23.53 2.47
C TRP A 13 -13.54 22.65 3.69
N LYS A 14 -12.27 22.33 3.93
CA LYS A 14 -11.84 21.69 5.17
C LYS A 14 -11.54 22.76 6.22
N HIS A 15 -11.89 22.49 7.47
CA HIS A 15 -11.66 23.38 8.61
C HIS A 15 -10.18 23.56 8.93
N PHE A 16 -9.34 22.57 8.60
CA PHE A 16 -7.90 22.59 8.82
C PHE A 16 -7.14 22.70 7.48
N GLU A 17 -5.97 23.32 7.53
CA GLU A 17 -5.08 23.39 6.37
C GLU A 17 -4.68 22.01 5.87
N GLY A 18 -4.52 21.90 4.55
CA GLY A 18 -4.18 20.63 3.89
C GLY A 18 -2.86 20.03 4.37
N GLU A 19 -1.92 20.87 4.80
CA GLU A 19 -0.63 20.42 5.37
C GLU A 19 -0.82 19.69 6.69
N ILE A 20 -1.67 20.19 7.57
CA ILE A 20 -2.00 19.55 8.86
C ILE A 20 -2.69 18.22 8.61
N ILE A 21 -3.66 18.20 7.69
CA ILE A 21 -4.39 16.98 7.33
C ILE A 21 -3.43 15.92 6.79
N LEU A 22 -2.59 16.26 5.79
CA LEU A 22 -1.64 15.32 5.21
C LEU A 22 -0.56 14.89 6.19
N TRP A 23 -0.11 15.79 7.04
CA TRP A 23 0.85 15.46 8.08
C TRP A 23 0.33 14.36 9.00
N LEU A 24 -0.88 14.49 9.55
CA LEU A 24 -1.51 13.48 10.40
C LEU A 24 -1.78 12.17 9.65
N VAL A 25 -2.32 12.24 8.42
CA VAL A 25 -2.56 11.04 7.60
C VAL A 25 -1.26 10.28 7.32
N ARG A 26 -0.18 10.99 6.98
CA ARG A 26 1.12 10.38 6.75
C ARG A 26 1.69 9.76 8.02
N TRP A 27 1.60 10.42 9.15
CA TRP A 27 2.06 9.90 10.43
C TRP A 27 1.34 8.61 10.77
N TYR A 28 0.01 8.60 10.69
CA TYR A 28 -0.77 7.40 10.88
C TYR A 28 -0.34 6.25 9.94
N CYS A 29 -0.14 6.52 8.67
CA CYS A 29 0.26 5.50 7.69
C CYS A 29 1.71 5.05 7.86
N ARG A 30 2.59 5.91 8.38
CA ARG A 30 4.01 5.63 8.50
C ARG A 30 4.39 4.98 9.82
N TYR A 31 3.84 5.44 10.94
CA TYR A 31 4.20 5.01 12.28
C TYR A 31 3.13 4.11 12.90
N ALA A 32 3.47 3.41 13.98
CA ALA A 32 2.54 2.56 14.72
C ALA A 32 1.77 3.37 15.77
N LEU A 33 1.03 4.37 15.34
CA LEU A 33 0.25 5.28 16.17
C LEU A 33 -1.24 4.93 16.10
N SER A 34 -1.93 5.02 17.22
CA SER A 34 -3.39 4.98 17.29
C SER A 34 -3.99 6.36 16.95
N TYR A 35 -5.29 6.42 16.75
CA TYR A 35 -5.97 7.71 16.59
C TYR A 35 -5.96 8.55 17.87
N ASN A 36 -5.89 7.92 19.05
CA ASN A 36 -5.73 8.61 20.33
C ASN A 36 -4.35 9.25 20.42
N ASP A 37 -3.27 8.48 20.16
CA ASP A 37 -1.90 9.03 20.15
C ASP A 37 -1.80 10.23 19.20
N MET A 38 -2.44 10.14 18.05
CA MET A 38 -2.47 11.23 17.06
C MET A 38 -3.23 12.47 17.56
N GLN A 39 -4.31 12.28 18.31
CA GLN A 39 -5.05 13.36 18.96
C GLN A 39 -4.19 14.05 20.02
N GLU A 40 -3.53 13.28 20.87
CA GLU A 40 -2.62 13.80 21.93
C GLU A 40 -1.45 14.58 21.30
N MET A 41 -0.78 14.00 20.30
CA MET A 41 0.33 14.65 19.58
C MET A 41 -0.10 15.94 18.84
N ALA A 42 -1.34 16.03 18.39
CA ALA A 42 -1.89 17.25 17.82
C ALA A 42 -2.15 18.31 18.90
N ALA A 43 -2.69 17.89 20.05
CA ALA A 43 -2.95 18.78 21.20
C ALA A 43 -1.66 19.39 21.76
N GLU A 44 -0.56 18.62 21.84
CA GLU A 44 0.77 19.14 22.22
C GLU A 44 1.25 20.30 21.35
N ARG A 45 0.70 20.43 20.13
CA ARG A 45 1.01 21.49 19.16
C ARG A 45 -0.09 22.56 19.08
N GLY A 46 -0.98 22.60 20.06
CA GLY A 46 -2.09 23.56 20.11
C GLY A 46 -3.21 23.29 19.12
N LEU A 47 -3.29 22.07 18.54
CA LEU A 47 -4.32 21.70 17.58
C LEU A 47 -5.41 20.86 18.23
N THR A 48 -6.60 21.40 18.38
CA THR A 48 -7.77 20.69 18.92
C THR A 48 -8.45 19.88 17.82
N ILE A 49 -8.03 18.61 17.65
CA ILE A 49 -8.54 17.70 16.61
C ILE A 49 -8.99 16.39 17.27
N VAL A 50 -10.28 16.07 17.13
CA VAL A 50 -10.81 14.82 17.70
C VAL A 50 -10.44 13.62 16.83
N ARG A 51 -10.23 12.47 17.48
CA ARG A 51 -9.84 11.19 16.85
C ARG A 51 -10.73 10.77 15.68
N SER A 52 -12.04 11.03 15.75
CA SER A 52 -12.99 10.71 14.66
C SER A 52 -12.73 11.52 13.38
N THR A 53 -12.28 12.76 13.52
CA THR A 53 -11.86 13.61 12.39
C THR A 53 -10.58 13.08 11.76
N ILE A 54 -9.58 12.70 12.56
CA ILE A 54 -8.34 12.08 12.06
C ILE A 54 -8.67 10.77 11.34
N CYS A 55 -9.55 9.94 11.91
CA CYS A 55 -10.00 8.71 11.29
C CYS A 55 -10.63 8.97 9.90
N ARG A 56 -11.55 9.95 9.79
CA ARG A 56 -12.16 10.33 8.50
C ARG A 56 -11.11 10.78 7.49
N TRP A 57 -10.12 11.57 7.90
CA TRP A 57 -9.04 12.01 7.01
C TRP A 57 -8.17 10.84 6.53
N VAL A 58 -7.86 9.90 7.39
CA VAL A 58 -7.12 8.70 6.98
C VAL A 58 -7.91 7.91 5.94
N HIS A 59 -9.21 7.71 6.14
CA HIS A 59 -10.06 7.01 5.17
C HIS A 59 -10.19 7.74 3.84
N GLU A 60 -10.24 9.06 3.85
CA GLU A 60 -10.36 9.89 2.66
C GLU A 60 -9.03 10.01 1.90
N TYR A 61 -7.94 10.33 2.59
CA TYR A 61 -6.68 10.71 1.94
C TYR A 61 -5.66 9.58 1.78
N ALA A 62 -5.74 8.50 2.55
CA ALA A 62 -4.79 7.39 2.41
C ALA A 62 -4.89 6.68 1.04
N PRO A 63 -6.07 6.39 0.47
CA PRO A 63 -6.19 5.91 -0.90
C PRO A 63 -5.76 6.94 -1.96
N MET A 64 -5.94 8.23 -1.67
CA MET A 64 -5.47 9.29 -2.56
C MET A 64 -3.95 9.35 -2.61
N LEU A 65 -3.26 9.13 -1.48
CA LEU A 65 -1.79 9.00 -1.45
C LEU A 65 -1.32 7.90 -2.41
N ASP A 66 -1.94 6.72 -2.37
CA ASP A 66 -1.61 5.61 -3.29
C ASP A 66 -1.78 6.04 -4.75
N LYS A 67 -2.94 6.57 -5.09
CA LYS A 67 -3.27 6.98 -6.45
C LYS A 67 -2.33 8.06 -6.97
N CYS A 68 -2.04 9.07 -6.16
CA CYS A 68 -1.23 10.23 -6.55
C CYS A 68 0.27 9.90 -6.62
N LEU A 69 0.78 8.98 -5.80
CA LEU A 69 2.20 8.63 -5.77
C LEU A 69 2.60 7.56 -6.79
N LYS A 70 1.67 6.74 -7.27
CA LYS A 70 1.93 5.70 -8.27
C LYS A 70 2.71 6.18 -9.51
N PRO A 71 2.40 7.32 -10.14
CA PRO A 71 3.14 7.80 -11.30
C PRO A 71 4.62 8.13 -11.03
N TYR A 72 4.96 8.40 -9.77
CA TYR A 72 6.30 8.79 -9.33
C TYR A 72 7.15 7.61 -8.85
N LEU A 73 6.64 6.38 -8.90
CA LEU A 73 7.37 5.19 -8.47
C LEU A 73 8.43 4.78 -9.50
N LYS A 74 9.56 4.28 -9.01
CA LYS A 74 10.61 3.66 -9.81
C LYS A 74 10.11 2.37 -10.46
N GLY A 75 10.66 2.04 -11.61
CA GLY A 75 10.45 0.74 -12.21
C GLY A 75 11.04 -0.39 -11.36
N THR A 76 10.38 -1.53 -11.35
CA THR A 76 10.74 -2.70 -10.53
C THR A 76 11.34 -3.83 -11.36
N GLY A 77 11.97 -4.80 -10.69
CA GLY A 77 12.57 -5.97 -11.34
C GLY A 77 11.54 -7.02 -11.79
N GLY A 78 11.94 -7.88 -12.74
CA GLY A 78 11.11 -8.97 -13.27
C GLY A 78 11.17 -10.29 -12.48
N SER A 79 11.79 -10.34 -11.30
CA SER A 79 11.74 -11.49 -10.40
C SER A 79 10.84 -11.16 -9.22
N TRP A 80 9.66 -11.78 -9.18
CA TRP A 80 8.64 -11.49 -8.17
C TRP A 80 8.66 -12.49 -7.03
N ARG A 81 8.28 -12.02 -5.86
CA ARG A 81 7.96 -12.82 -4.69
C ARG A 81 6.59 -12.40 -4.19
N LEU A 82 5.71 -13.36 -4.04
CA LEU A 82 4.35 -13.15 -3.56
C LEU A 82 4.16 -13.86 -2.23
N ASP A 83 3.49 -13.18 -1.32
CA ASP A 83 3.14 -13.72 -0.02
C ASP A 83 1.78 -13.18 0.45
N GLU A 84 1.22 -13.81 1.46
CA GLU A 84 -0.05 -13.46 2.07
C GLU A 84 0.11 -13.23 3.57
N THR A 85 -0.52 -12.19 4.06
CA THR A 85 -0.60 -11.90 5.50
C THR A 85 -2.05 -11.85 5.93
N TYR A 86 -2.33 -12.37 7.11
CA TYR A 86 -3.67 -12.35 7.68
C TYR A 86 -3.97 -10.99 8.31
N VAL A 87 -5.15 -10.45 8.03
CA VAL A 87 -5.69 -9.22 8.60
C VAL A 87 -7.05 -9.53 9.22
N LYS A 88 -7.23 -9.21 10.49
CA LYS A 88 -8.50 -9.44 11.20
C LYS A 88 -9.43 -8.25 10.98
N VAL A 89 -10.62 -8.50 10.46
CA VAL A 89 -11.66 -7.49 10.22
C VAL A 89 -12.93 -7.99 10.88
N ARG A 90 -13.43 -7.28 11.88
CA ARG A 90 -14.63 -7.63 12.65
C ARG A 90 -14.63 -9.08 13.15
N GLY A 91 -13.45 -9.52 13.65
CA GLY A 91 -13.28 -10.89 14.10
C GLY A 91 -12.97 -11.93 13.02
N VAL A 92 -13.22 -11.63 11.74
CA VAL A 92 -13.05 -12.54 10.60
C VAL A 92 -11.68 -12.33 9.92
N TRP A 93 -11.03 -13.42 9.55
CA TRP A 93 -9.74 -13.35 8.85
C TRP A 93 -9.92 -12.99 7.38
N HIS A 94 -9.18 -11.96 6.95
CA HIS A 94 -8.99 -11.52 5.58
C HIS A 94 -7.54 -11.69 5.18
N TYR A 95 -7.23 -11.58 3.91
CA TYR A 95 -5.93 -11.89 3.34
C TYR A 95 -5.36 -10.69 2.60
N LEU A 96 -4.22 -10.18 3.07
CA LEU A 96 -3.46 -9.16 2.39
C LEU A 96 -2.41 -9.83 1.51
N TYR A 97 -2.68 -9.87 0.22
CA TYR A 97 -1.72 -10.29 -0.81
C TYR A 97 -0.72 -9.17 -1.04
N ARG A 98 0.55 -9.54 -1.14
CA ARG A 98 1.64 -8.59 -1.42
C ARG A 98 2.62 -9.20 -2.40
N ALA A 99 3.15 -8.36 -3.29
CA ALA A 99 4.21 -8.71 -4.22
C ALA A 99 5.40 -7.76 -4.04
N ILE A 100 6.60 -8.34 -3.98
CA ILE A 100 7.86 -7.60 -3.97
C ILE A 100 8.79 -8.14 -5.04
N ASP A 101 9.75 -7.34 -5.49
CA ASP A 101 10.81 -7.80 -6.39
C ASP A 101 12.01 -8.41 -5.63
N LYS A 102 13.05 -8.81 -6.37
CA LYS A 102 14.30 -9.37 -5.81
C LYS A 102 15.01 -8.39 -4.87
N SER A 103 14.91 -7.09 -5.11
CA SER A 103 15.49 -6.02 -4.28
C SER A 103 14.67 -5.69 -3.04
N GLY A 104 13.46 -6.26 -2.91
CA GLY A 104 12.54 -5.97 -1.80
C GLY A 104 11.63 -4.76 -2.05
N GLN A 105 11.62 -4.22 -3.28
CA GLN A 105 10.71 -3.16 -3.66
C GLN A 105 9.28 -3.71 -3.79
N THR A 106 8.30 -3.00 -3.25
CA THR A 106 6.90 -3.39 -3.35
C THR A 106 6.41 -3.18 -4.78
N LEU A 107 5.79 -4.19 -5.36
CA LEU A 107 5.17 -4.16 -6.68
C LEU A 107 3.73 -3.69 -6.59
N ASP A 108 2.94 -4.38 -5.77
CA ASP A 108 1.55 -4.06 -5.48
C ASP A 108 1.06 -4.89 -4.28
N TRP A 109 -0.16 -4.59 -3.79
CA TRP A 109 -0.86 -5.31 -2.72
C TRP A 109 -2.36 -5.36 -3.01
N MET A 110 -3.06 -6.27 -2.33
CA MET A 110 -4.52 -6.39 -2.43
C MET A 110 -5.08 -7.03 -1.16
N LEU A 111 -6.03 -6.37 -0.51
CA LEU A 111 -6.83 -6.99 0.54
C LEU A 111 -7.94 -7.85 -0.11
N SER A 112 -8.18 -9.05 0.41
CA SER A 112 -9.20 -9.97 -0.09
C SER A 112 -9.95 -10.64 1.05
N LYS A 113 -11.25 -10.83 0.87
CA LYS A 113 -12.09 -11.60 1.79
C LYS A 113 -11.84 -13.11 1.69
N ARG A 114 -11.34 -13.59 0.56
CA ARG A 114 -11.16 -15.01 0.26
C ARG A 114 -9.72 -15.34 -0.11
N ARG A 115 -9.29 -16.56 0.25
CA ARG A 115 -8.00 -17.14 -0.09
C ARG A 115 -8.21 -18.27 -1.09
N ASN A 116 -8.43 -17.94 -2.35
CA ASN A 116 -8.72 -18.91 -3.39
C ASN A 116 -8.07 -18.53 -4.73
N LYS A 117 -8.20 -19.41 -5.73
CA LYS A 117 -7.70 -19.21 -7.09
C LYS A 117 -8.17 -17.87 -7.70
N CYS A 118 -9.44 -17.48 -7.51
CA CYS A 118 -9.99 -16.25 -8.07
C CYS A 118 -9.32 -15.02 -7.46
N ALA A 119 -9.09 -15.00 -6.14
CA ALA A 119 -8.37 -13.93 -5.46
C ALA A 119 -6.91 -13.85 -5.94
N ALA A 120 -6.20 -14.98 -6.04
CA ALA A 120 -4.85 -15.04 -6.57
C ALA A 120 -4.78 -14.52 -8.01
N LYS A 121 -5.70 -14.93 -8.89
CA LYS A 121 -5.79 -14.44 -10.27
C LYS A 121 -6.04 -12.94 -10.34
N LYS A 122 -6.97 -12.42 -9.52
CA LYS A 122 -7.26 -10.99 -9.42
C LYS A 122 -6.04 -10.20 -8.98
N PHE A 123 -5.29 -10.71 -8.01
CA PHE A 123 -4.06 -10.10 -7.55
C PHE A 123 -2.97 -10.09 -8.62
N PHE A 124 -2.72 -11.21 -9.31
CA PHE A 124 -1.78 -11.24 -10.44
C PHE A 124 -2.12 -10.20 -11.51
N LYS A 125 -3.40 -10.11 -11.91
CA LYS A 125 -3.84 -9.11 -12.90
C LYS A 125 -3.59 -7.69 -12.41
N LYS A 126 -3.84 -7.41 -11.12
CA LYS A 126 -3.55 -6.09 -10.52
C LYS A 126 -2.08 -5.74 -10.64
N VAL A 127 -1.18 -6.66 -10.27
CA VAL A 127 0.27 -6.44 -10.34
C VAL A 127 0.74 -6.26 -11.80
N LEU A 128 0.24 -7.07 -12.72
CA LEU A 128 0.57 -6.99 -14.16
C LEU A 128 0.08 -5.68 -14.80
N GLY A 129 -1.04 -5.14 -14.34
CA GLY A 129 -1.61 -3.86 -14.80
C GLY A 129 -0.86 -2.63 -14.29
N ASN A 130 0.08 -2.79 -13.37
CA ASN A 130 0.86 -1.67 -12.83
C ASN A 130 1.98 -1.29 -13.81
N ARG A 131 1.92 -0.08 -14.38
CA ARG A 131 2.87 0.42 -15.40
C ARG A 131 4.32 0.48 -14.95
N ASN A 132 4.57 0.54 -13.64
CA ASN A 132 5.92 0.58 -13.08
C ASN A 132 6.51 -0.82 -12.85
N VAL A 133 5.75 -1.88 -13.14
CA VAL A 133 6.14 -3.26 -12.88
C VAL A 133 6.54 -3.95 -14.19
N LYS A 134 7.76 -4.48 -14.24
CA LYS A 134 8.22 -5.29 -15.38
C LYS A 134 7.53 -6.65 -15.37
N THR A 135 7.13 -7.13 -16.56
CA THR A 135 6.61 -8.48 -16.74
C THR A 135 7.58 -9.50 -16.14
N PRO A 136 7.11 -10.45 -15.30
CA PRO A 136 7.98 -11.36 -14.61
C PRO A 136 8.53 -12.47 -15.53
N TYR A 137 9.80 -12.80 -15.34
CA TYR A 137 10.39 -14.05 -15.87
C TYR A 137 10.31 -15.18 -14.84
N VAL A 138 10.23 -14.85 -13.55
CA VAL A 138 10.03 -15.82 -12.46
C VAL A 138 9.16 -15.23 -11.36
N ILE A 139 8.24 -16.04 -10.88
CA ILE A 139 7.37 -15.74 -9.75
C ILE A 139 7.64 -16.78 -8.67
N LYS A 140 8.05 -16.32 -7.48
CA LYS A 140 8.25 -17.17 -6.32
C LYS A 140 7.06 -16.99 -5.38
N VAL A 141 6.47 -18.11 -4.98
CA VAL A 141 5.33 -18.15 -4.06
C VAL A 141 5.63 -19.10 -2.92
N ASP A 142 4.93 -18.94 -1.81
CA ASP A 142 4.90 -19.95 -0.76
C ASP A 142 4.16 -21.22 -1.21
N LYS A 143 3.89 -22.13 -0.29
CA LYS A 143 3.19 -23.39 -0.59
C LYS A 143 1.68 -23.24 -0.83
N ASN A 144 1.10 -22.02 -0.81
CA ASN A 144 -0.33 -21.84 -1.05
C ASN A 144 -0.75 -22.43 -2.41
N PRO A 145 -1.67 -23.42 -2.42
CA PRO A 145 -2.06 -24.11 -3.63
C PRO A 145 -2.80 -23.23 -4.64
N SER A 146 -3.38 -22.11 -4.21
CA SER A 146 -4.18 -21.22 -5.07
C SER A 146 -3.39 -20.50 -6.16
N PHE A 147 -2.08 -20.32 -5.98
CA PHE A 147 -1.23 -19.64 -6.96
C PHE A 147 -0.95 -20.47 -8.21
N VAL A 148 -0.87 -21.80 -8.08
CA VAL A 148 -0.55 -22.70 -9.20
C VAL A 148 -1.63 -22.64 -10.28
N PRO A 149 -2.91 -22.93 -9.99
CA PRO A 149 -3.96 -22.86 -11.00
C PRO A 149 -4.22 -21.43 -11.51
N ALA A 150 -4.01 -20.40 -10.66
CA ALA A 150 -4.13 -19.03 -11.10
C ALA A 150 -3.04 -18.65 -12.13
N HIS A 151 -1.80 -19.07 -11.92
CA HIS A 151 -0.69 -18.86 -12.85
C HIS A 151 -0.94 -19.56 -14.19
N ALA A 152 -1.32 -20.86 -14.18
CA ALA A 152 -1.59 -21.63 -15.38
C ALA A 152 -2.72 -21.01 -16.22
N GLU A 153 -3.78 -20.52 -15.57
CA GLU A 153 -4.90 -19.87 -16.25
C GLU A 153 -4.48 -18.53 -16.87
N LEU A 154 -3.60 -17.77 -16.22
CA LEU A 154 -3.09 -16.50 -16.77
C LEU A 154 -2.14 -16.70 -17.94
N GLN A 155 -1.40 -17.82 -17.96
CA GLN A 155 -0.62 -18.22 -19.15
C GLN A 155 -1.52 -18.64 -20.32
N LYS A 156 -2.58 -19.43 -20.06
CA LYS A 156 -3.57 -19.82 -21.07
C LYS A 156 -4.28 -18.60 -21.68
N SER A 157 -4.61 -17.61 -20.84
CA SER A 157 -5.29 -16.39 -21.28
C SER A 157 -4.36 -15.30 -21.86
N GLY A 158 -3.07 -15.57 -22.02
CA GLY A 158 -2.09 -14.64 -22.59
C GLY A 158 -1.68 -13.45 -21.67
N HIS A 159 -2.19 -13.38 -20.45
CA HIS A 159 -1.81 -12.32 -19.51
C HIS A 159 -0.39 -12.50 -18.94
N LEU A 160 0.09 -13.74 -18.89
CA LEU A 160 1.46 -14.09 -18.53
C LEU A 160 2.14 -14.79 -19.70
N LYS A 161 3.42 -14.49 -19.91
CA LYS A 161 4.22 -15.18 -20.93
C LYS A 161 4.32 -16.67 -20.59
N LYS A 162 4.27 -17.56 -21.59
CA LYS A 162 4.49 -19.00 -21.40
C LYS A 162 5.85 -19.31 -20.77
N THR A 163 6.84 -18.45 -20.98
CA THR A 163 8.20 -18.56 -20.40
C THR A 163 8.28 -18.15 -18.93
N THR A 164 7.25 -17.51 -18.35
CA THR A 164 7.25 -17.12 -16.93
C THR A 164 7.19 -18.37 -16.05
N LYS A 165 8.23 -18.56 -15.23
CA LYS A 165 8.33 -19.73 -14.33
C LYS A 165 7.69 -19.46 -12.98
N LEU A 166 6.84 -20.37 -12.49
CA LEU A 166 6.35 -20.35 -11.11
C LEU A 166 7.23 -21.26 -10.26
N ARG A 167 7.79 -20.75 -9.16
CA ARG A 167 8.60 -21.54 -8.21
C ARG A 167 7.95 -21.51 -6.83
N ARG A 168 7.65 -22.68 -6.31
CA ARG A 168 7.15 -22.86 -4.92
C ARG A 168 8.34 -23.06 -4.01
N VAL A 169 8.53 -22.17 -3.04
CA VAL A 169 9.69 -22.18 -2.14
C VAL A 169 9.20 -22.23 -0.68
N LYS A 170 9.64 -23.26 0.07
CA LYS A 170 9.19 -23.51 1.45
C LYS A 170 9.59 -22.41 2.45
N TYR A 171 10.71 -21.72 2.21
CA TYR A 171 11.28 -20.72 3.13
C TYR A 171 11.54 -19.40 2.40
N LEU A 172 10.51 -18.86 1.75
CA LEU A 172 10.60 -17.53 1.11
C LEU A 172 10.73 -16.38 2.12
N ASN A 173 10.63 -16.72 3.41
CA ASN A 173 10.08 -15.85 4.41
C ASN A 173 11.05 -14.85 5.03
N ASN A 174 12.39 -15.05 5.08
CA ASN A 174 13.23 -14.17 5.88
C ASN A 174 13.25 -12.70 5.42
N ARG A 175 13.19 -12.43 4.11
CA ARG A 175 13.07 -11.04 3.61
C ARG A 175 11.64 -10.50 3.65
N MET A 176 10.65 -11.36 3.38
CA MET A 176 9.25 -10.96 3.44
C MET A 176 8.76 -10.87 4.89
N GLU A 177 9.26 -11.71 5.79
CA GLU A 177 8.93 -11.68 7.21
C GLU A 177 9.37 -10.38 7.89
N ASN A 178 10.55 -9.87 7.56
CA ASN A 178 10.98 -8.53 7.98
C ASN A 178 10.08 -7.42 7.40
N ASP A 179 9.57 -7.64 6.20
CA ASP A 179 8.60 -6.77 5.56
C ASP A 179 7.22 -6.85 6.26
N HIS A 180 6.80 -8.04 6.72
CA HIS A 180 5.57 -8.24 7.48
C HIS A 180 5.63 -7.73 8.92
N LYS A 181 6.78 -7.75 9.57
CA LYS A 181 6.95 -7.26 10.96
C LYS A 181 6.41 -5.84 11.13
N SER A 182 6.68 -4.94 10.19
CA SER A 182 6.20 -3.56 10.29
C SER A 182 4.69 -3.42 10.08
N THR A 183 4.08 -4.28 9.28
CA THR A 183 2.61 -4.28 9.09
C THR A 183 1.92 -4.96 10.28
N LYS A 184 2.50 -6.05 10.79
CA LYS A 184 2.02 -6.75 12.00
C LYS A 184 2.14 -5.90 13.25
N SER A 185 3.24 -5.15 13.45
CA SER A 185 3.37 -4.23 14.59
C SER A 185 2.31 -3.14 14.56
N LYS A 186 2.08 -2.54 13.38
CA LYS A 186 1.03 -1.54 13.20
C LYS A 186 -0.37 -2.11 13.44
N SER A 187 -0.63 -3.37 13.08
CA SER A 187 -1.93 -4.02 13.30
C SER A 187 -2.18 -4.40 14.76
N ARG A 188 -1.13 -4.60 15.59
CA ARG A 188 -1.28 -4.88 17.02
C ARG A 188 -1.82 -3.69 17.83
N TYR A 189 -1.44 -2.48 17.46
CA TYR A 189 -1.92 -1.24 18.10
C TYR A 189 -3.27 -0.77 17.54
N ARG A 190 -3.76 -1.37 16.46
CA ARG A 190 -5.03 -1.05 15.83
C ARG A 190 -6.03 -2.14 16.15
N GLN A 191 -6.96 -1.81 17.01
CA GLN A 191 -8.13 -2.66 17.28
C GLN A 191 -8.82 -3.00 15.95
N SER A 192 -9.40 -4.19 15.88
CA SER A 192 -10.00 -4.78 14.69
C SER A 192 -10.75 -3.77 13.81
N TYR A 193 -10.41 -3.73 12.54
CA TYR A 193 -11.19 -2.98 11.55
C TYR A 193 -12.66 -3.41 11.58
N GLN A 194 -13.58 -2.46 11.51
CA GLN A 194 -15.02 -2.72 11.63
C GLN A 194 -15.65 -3.21 10.32
N SER A 195 -15.05 -2.93 9.17
CA SER A 195 -15.49 -3.42 7.86
C SER A 195 -14.32 -3.62 6.92
N PHE A 196 -14.57 -4.26 5.78
CA PHE A 196 -13.57 -4.44 4.72
C PHE A 196 -13.10 -3.09 4.16
N GLU A 197 -14.01 -2.15 4.01
CA GLU A 197 -13.77 -0.80 3.50
C GLU A 197 -12.91 0.00 4.49
N THR A 198 -13.25 -0.07 5.78
CA THR A 198 -12.48 0.60 6.84
C THR A 198 -11.10 -0.02 7.07
N ALA A 199 -10.86 -1.25 6.60
CA ALA A 199 -9.55 -1.87 6.56
C ALA A 199 -8.75 -1.47 5.32
N SER A 200 -9.39 -1.41 4.16
CA SER A 200 -8.71 -1.20 2.87
C SER A 200 -8.03 0.15 2.79
N ALA A 201 -8.73 1.23 3.13
CA ALA A 201 -8.21 2.59 2.99
C ALA A 201 -6.91 2.84 3.82
N PRO A 202 -6.86 2.54 5.13
CA PRO A 202 -5.62 2.67 5.90
C PRO A 202 -4.50 1.75 5.40
N ILE A 203 -4.82 0.53 4.93
CA ILE A 203 -3.83 -0.40 4.39
C ILE A 203 -3.20 0.19 3.12
N ASP A 204 -3.99 0.78 2.23
CA ASP A 204 -3.48 1.44 1.03
C ASP A 204 -2.47 2.55 1.39
N GLY A 205 -2.81 3.40 2.35
CA GLY A 205 -1.87 4.43 2.84
C GLY A 205 -0.62 3.86 3.49
N MET A 206 -0.76 2.79 4.30
CA MET A 206 0.38 2.14 4.96
C MET A 206 1.36 1.50 3.96
N GLU A 207 0.85 0.78 2.97
CA GLU A 207 1.70 0.16 1.95
C GLU A 207 2.35 1.23 1.06
N THR A 208 1.61 2.30 0.73
CA THR A 208 2.15 3.45 0.01
C THR A 208 3.28 4.14 0.79
N MET A 209 3.05 4.47 2.07
CA MET A 209 4.09 5.08 2.90
C MET A 209 5.30 4.15 3.11
N ARG A 210 5.09 2.83 3.08
CA ARG A 210 6.17 1.86 3.08
C ARG A 210 7.00 1.92 1.81
N MET A 211 6.39 2.04 0.63
CA MET A 211 7.14 2.26 -0.62
C MET A 211 7.98 3.53 -0.56
N VAL A 212 7.42 4.61 0.00
CA VAL A 212 8.13 5.87 0.23
C VAL A 212 9.35 5.65 1.15
N GLN A 213 9.17 4.95 2.26
CA GLN A 213 10.27 4.62 3.20
C GLN A 213 11.38 3.77 2.57
N LYS A 214 11.03 2.87 1.66
CA LYS A 214 11.99 2.06 0.89
C LYS A 214 12.75 2.86 -0.16
N GLY A 215 12.39 4.12 -0.40
CA GLY A 215 13.01 4.98 -1.41
C GLY A 215 12.59 4.63 -2.83
N GLN A 216 11.36 4.14 -3.01
CA GLN A 216 10.83 3.76 -4.32
C GLN A 216 10.35 4.96 -5.15
N LEU A 217 10.40 6.19 -4.64
CA LEU A 217 10.10 7.38 -5.43
C LEU A 217 11.27 7.75 -6.36
N ARG A 218 10.93 8.13 -7.60
CA ARG A 218 11.90 8.65 -8.57
C ARG A 218 12.46 9.98 -8.08
N TYR A 219 13.75 10.22 -8.37
CA TYR A 219 14.45 11.49 -8.10
C TYR A 219 14.53 11.89 -6.62
N ILE A 220 14.06 11.05 -5.71
CA ILE A 220 14.06 11.32 -4.28
C ILE A 220 14.70 10.17 -3.53
N ASN A 221 15.65 10.52 -2.67
CA ASN A 221 16.31 9.59 -1.76
C ASN A 221 15.43 9.30 -0.53
N LYS A 222 15.94 8.49 0.40
CA LYS A 222 15.26 8.18 1.67
C LYS A 222 15.18 9.38 2.64
N ASN A 223 15.47 10.59 2.19
CA ASN A 223 15.36 11.81 2.98
C ASN A 223 13.89 12.15 3.24
N ILE A 224 13.52 12.24 4.51
CA ILE A 224 12.15 12.46 4.96
C ILE A 224 11.62 13.83 4.49
N CYS A 225 12.44 14.89 4.60
CA CYS A 225 12.03 16.22 4.20
C CYS A 225 11.74 16.29 2.69
N ALA A 226 12.61 15.69 1.87
CA ALA A 226 12.40 15.65 0.42
C ALA A 226 11.15 14.85 0.04
N GLN A 227 10.88 13.72 0.73
CA GLN A 227 9.66 12.94 0.55
C GLN A 227 8.41 13.76 0.89
N ASN A 228 8.46 14.51 1.98
CA ASN A 228 7.35 15.35 2.43
C ASN A 228 7.08 16.50 1.46
N LYS A 229 8.13 17.18 1.00
CA LYS A 229 8.02 18.26 0.00
C LYS A 229 7.39 17.74 -1.29
N LEU A 230 7.80 16.55 -1.77
CA LEU A 230 7.16 15.95 -2.94
C LEU A 230 5.68 15.66 -2.71
N ILE A 231 5.32 15.06 -1.58
CA ILE A 231 3.92 14.74 -1.27
C ILE A 231 3.09 16.03 -1.21
N ASN A 232 3.55 17.06 -0.51
CA ASN A 232 2.87 18.35 -0.45
C ASN A 232 2.66 18.94 -1.85
N ARG A 233 3.71 18.95 -2.69
CA ARG A 233 3.62 19.44 -4.08
C ARG A 233 2.59 18.66 -4.91
N ILE A 234 2.54 17.34 -4.79
CA ILE A 234 1.56 16.49 -5.50
C ILE A 234 0.13 16.82 -5.09
N PHE A 235 -0.07 17.22 -3.84
CA PHE A 235 -1.37 17.65 -3.31
C PHE A 235 -1.65 19.15 -3.47
N CYS A 236 -0.83 19.86 -4.26
CA CYS A 236 -0.94 21.31 -4.50
C CYS A 236 -0.87 22.16 -3.22
N LEU A 237 -0.13 21.70 -2.23
CA LEU A 237 0.21 22.45 -1.03
C LEU A 237 1.55 23.17 -1.21
N ALA A 238 1.76 24.26 -0.48
CA ALA A 238 3.05 24.94 -0.44
C ALA A 238 4.17 23.96 -0.01
N ALA A 239 5.35 24.09 -0.61
CA ALA A 239 6.49 23.19 -0.38
C ALA A 239 7.48 23.86 0.59
#